data_0199de879fe851618e83e1f274c97478
#
_entry.id   0199de879fe851618e83e1f274c97478
#
_cell.length_a   1.000
_cell.length_b   1.000
_cell.length_c   1.000
_cell.angle_alpha   90.00
_cell.angle_beta   90.00
_cell.angle_gamma   90.00
#
_symmetry.space_group_name_H-M   'P 1'
#
loop_
_entity.id
_entity.type
_entity.pdbx_description
1 polymer ?
#
loop_
_entity_poly.entity_id
_entity_poly.type
_entity_poly.pdbx_seq_one_letter_code
_entity_poly.pdbx_strand_id
1 'polypeptide(L)'
;SVCEDTASVTMVANQSGGTWSGNGIDATSGLYTVSNVGNYTFTYTYGTGTCLVTDQVTLTVNALPVVGAGNDVSYCVDAGLQTMVGSPSGGTWTGLGITNGSSGIFDPDVAGAGIHTIVYSYVDGNSCENSDTVLVTVNGLPYVDAGLDTNLCNQPISVTLSGSPANGIWIGSGITLGGVYTPNGVGTT
;
A
#
# COMPACT_ATOMS: atom_id res chain seq x y z
N SER A 1 28.70 -2.13 3.81
CA SER A 1 27.61 -3.08 3.75
C SER A 1 26.71 -2.77 2.56
N VAL A 2 25.98 -3.76 2.08
CA VAL A 2 24.99 -3.67 1.02
C VAL A 2 23.78 -4.51 1.38
N CYS A 3 22.67 -4.36 0.63
CA CYS A 3 21.48 -5.19 0.79
C CYS A 3 21.50 -6.38 -0.18
N GLU A 4 20.74 -7.43 0.11
CA GLU A 4 20.70 -8.66 -0.68
C GLU A 4 20.14 -8.48 -2.11
N ASP A 5 19.41 -7.40 -2.37
CA ASP A 5 18.91 -7.01 -3.69
C ASP A 5 19.94 -6.26 -4.54
N THR A 6 21.11 -5.93 -3.97
CA THR A 6 22.23 -5.32 -4.69
C THR A 6 22.81 -6.35 -5.68
N ALA A 7 22.79 -6.06 -6.96
CA ALA A 7 23.22 -7.02 -7.99
C ALA A 7 24.70 -7.40 -7.87
N SER A 8 25.59 -6.41 -7.67
CA SER A 8 27.03 -6.63 -7.57
C SER A 8 27.74 -5.48 -6.87
N VAL A 9 28.93 -5.77 -6.34
CA VAL A 9 29.82 -4.80 -5.70
C VAL A 9 31.22 -4.98 -6.26
N THR A 10 31.93 -3.88 -6.59
CA THR A 10 33.32 -3.92 -7.01
C THR A 10 34.21 -3.49 -5.84
N MET A 11 35.10 -4.38 -5.40
CA MET A 11 36.12 -4.07 -4.42
C MET A 11 37.24 -3.29 -5.09
N VAL A 12 37.67 -2.17 -4.48
CA VAL A 12 38.72 -1.31 -5.02
C VAL A 12 39.90 -1.28 -4.04
N ALA A 13 41.08 -1.63 -4.53
CA ALA A 13 42.32 -1.51 -3.78
C ALA A 13 43.02 -0.18 -4.09
N ASN A 14 43.68 0.40 -3.08
CA ASN A 14 44.47 1.65 -3.22
C ASN A 14 45.67 1.49 -4.18
N GLN A 15 46.20 0.26 -4.31
CA GLN A 15 47.33 -0.09 -5.21
C GLN A 15 46.79 -0.98 -6.31
N SER A 16 46.99 -0.60 -7.58
CA SER A 16 46.61 -1.40 -8.74
C SER A 16 47.67 -2.48 -9.07
N GLY A 17 47.24 -3.53 -9.78
CA GLY A 17 48.14 -4.60 -10.25
C GLY A 17 48.31 -5.80 -9.33
N GLY A 18 47.58 -5.84 -8.22
CA GLY A 18 47.43 -7.05 -7.38
C GLY A 18 46.25 -7.91 -7.82
N THR A 19 45.95 -8.93 -7.04
CA THR A 19 44.86 -9.87 -7.27
C THR A 19 43.95 -10.03 -6.06
N TRP A 20 42.66 -10.14 -6.34
CA TRP A 20 41.64 -10.46 -5.35
C TRP A 20 41.46 -11.96 -5.18
N SER A 21 41.16 -12.40 -3.99
CA SER A 21 40.76 -13.77 -3.68
C SER A 21 39.66 -13.79 -2.61
N GLY A 22 38.82 -14.83 -2.68
CA GLY A 22 37.67 -15.01 -1.81
C GLY A 22 36.55 -15.72 -2.57
N ASN A 23 35.50 -16.11 -1.85
CA ASN A 23 34.40 -16.85 -2.48
C ASN A 23 33.59 -15.95 -3.42
N GLY A 24 33.58 -16.29 -4.72
CA GLY A 24 32.75 -15.64 -5.73
C GLY A 24 33.25 -14.28 -6.24
N ILE A 25 34.45 -13.82 -5.81
CA ILE A 25 35.03 -12.58 -6.35
C ILE A 25 35.87 -12.84 -7.61
N ASP A 26 35.74 -11.97 -8.60
CA ASP A 26 36.66 -11.99 -9.75
C ASP A 26 38.04 -11.46 -9.37
N ALA A 27 39.05 -12.26 -9.59
CA ALA A 27 40.40 -12.02 -9.10
C ALA A 27 41.05 -10.77 -9.73
N THR A 28 40.64 -10.35 -10.92
CA THR A 28 41.25 -9.24 -11.66
C THR A 28 40.49 -7.93 -11.43
N SER A 29 39.17 -7.98 -11.55
CA SER A 29 38.31 -6.80 -11.46
C SER A 29 37.86 -6.47 -10.03
N GLY A 30 37.94 -7.43 -9.09
CA GLY A 30 37.37 -7.29 -7.76
C GLY A 30 35.84 -7.27 -7.73
N LEU A 31 35.19 -7.70 -8.83
CA LEU A 31 33.73 -7.77 -8.92
C LEU A 31 33.22 -8.96 -8.12
N TYR A 32 32.28 -8.70 -7.23
CA TYR A 32 31.52 -9.71 -6.50
C TYR A 32 30.05 -9.60 -6.83
N THR A 33 29.45 -10.70 -7.28
CA THR A 33 28.00 -10.78 -7.49
C THR A 33 27.34 -11.20 -6.17
N VAL A 34 26.46 -10.36 -5.64
CA VAL A 34 25.75 -10.62 -4.39
C VAL A 34 24.79 -11.80 -4.59
N SER A 35 24.88 -12.80 -3.72
CA SER A 35 24.07 -14.02 -3.84
C SER A 35 23.28 -14.38 -2.59
N ASN A 36 23.80 -14.10 -1.40
CA ASN A 36 23.17 -14.45 -0.14
C ASN A 36 23.51 -13.44 0.96
N VAL A 37 22.66 -13.37 1.97
CA VAL A 37 22.91 -12.65 3.21
C VAL A 37 24.11 -13.25 3.96
N GLY A 38 24.97 -12.40 4.50
CA GLY A 38 26.13 -12.85 5.27
C GLY A 38 27.32 -11.92 5.22
N ASN A 39 28.43 -12.37 5.82
CA ASN A 39 29.70 -11.67 5.80
C ASN A 39 30.69 -12.39 4.87
N TYR A 40 31.26 -11.63 3.96
CA TYR A 40 32.20 -12.12 2.95
C TYR A 40 33.53 -11.41 3.14
N THR A 41 34.62 -12.17 3.37
CA THR A 41 35.96 -11.64 3.50
C THR A 41 36.71 -11.88 2.19
N PHE A 42 37.22 -10.79 1.62
CA PHE A 42 38.04 -10.82 0.42
C PHE A 42 39.46 -10.38 0.77
N THR A 43 40.45 -11.02 0.16
CA THR A 43 41.85 -10.72 0.36
C THR A 43 42.43 -10.15 -0.93
N TYR A 44 43.09 -9.01 -0.81
CA TYR A 44 43.88 -8.43 -1.89
C TYR A 44 45.34 -8.76 -1.68
N THR A 45 46.03 -9.28 -2.71
CA THR A 45 47.43 -9.64 -2.67
C THR A 45 48.19 -8.81 -3.69
N TYR A 46 49.24 -8.15 -3.28
CA TYR A 46 50.08 -7.36 -4.14
C TYR A 46 51.58 -7.73 -3.95
N GLY A 47 52.36 -7.73 -5.06
CA GLY A 47 53.78 -8.02 -5.04
C GLY A 47 54.16 -9.21 -5.96
N THR A 48 55.45 -9.58 -5.93
CA THR A 48 56.01 -10.66 -6.76
C THR A 48 56.97 -11.54 -5.97
N GLY A 49 57.01 -12.82 -6.27
CA GLY A 49 57.93 -13.78 -5.66
C GLY A 49 57.72 -13.88 -4.15
N THR A 50 58.79 -13.60 -3.36
CA THR A 50 58.77 -13.66 -1.89
C THR A 50 58.34 -12.35 -1.25
N CYS A 51 58.11 -11.28 -2.01
CA CYS A 51 57.70 -9.96 -1.53
C CYS A 51 56.20 -9.73 -1.75
N LEU A 52 55.40 -10.61 -1.20
CA LEU A 52 53.93 -10.48 -1.24
C LEU A 52 53.43 -9.81 0.03
N VAL A 53 52.50 -8.87 -0.13
CA VAL A 53 51.71 -8.26 0.94
C VAL A 53 50.25 -8.50 0.68
N THR A 54 49.50 -8.66 1.77
CA THR A 54 48.06 -8.93 1.72
C THR A 54 47.30 -8.02 2.65
N ASP A 55 46.10 -7.65 2.26
CA ASP A 55 45.13 -6.95 3.10
C ASP A 55 43.72 -7.56 2.89
N GLN A 56 42.84 -7.38 3.86
CA GLN A 56 41.52 -7.96 3.84
C GLN A 56 40.45 -6.91 4.00
N VAL A 57 39.33 -7.13 3.28
CA VAL A 57 38.10 -6.35 3.42
C VAL A 57 36.92 -7.28 3.66
N THR A 58 36.03 -6.89 4.55
CA THR A 58 34.79 -7.62 4.80
C THR A 58 33.62 -6.85 4.20
N LEU A 59 32.85 -7.52 3.36
CA LEU A 59 31.55 -7.07 2.87
C LEU A 59 30.45 -7.75 3.68
N THR A 60 29.57 -6.95 4.27
CA THR A 60 28.34 -7.44 4.90
C THR A 60 27.19 -7.27 3.92
N VAL A 61 26.48 -8.36 3.62
CA VAL A 61 25.23 -8.38 2.86
C VAL A 61 24.08 -8.55 3.85
N ASN A 62 23.25 -7.53 3.95
CA ASN A 62 22.11 -7.49 4.87
C ASN A 62 20.85 -8.02 4.17
N ALA A 63 19.99 -8.71 4.93
CA ALA A 63 18.66 -9.09 4.46
C ALA A 63 17.79 -7.85 4.24
N LEU A 64 16.83 -7.93 3.32
CA LEU A 64 15.75 -6.96 3.23
C LEU A 64 14.80 -7.07 4.43
N PRO A 65 14.24 -5.95 4.90
CA PRO A 65 13.24 -6.00 5.96
C PRO A 65 11.99 -6.75 5.50
N VAL A 66 11.37 -7.50 6.42
CA VAL A 66 10.05 -8.08 6.17
C VAL A 66 9.01 -6.98 6.34
N VAL A 67 8.31 -6.64 5.26
CA VAL A 67 7.33 -5.55 5.22
C VAL A 67 5.94 -6.12 4.99
N GLY A 68 4.93 -5.56 5.66
CA GLY A 68 3.53 -5.91 5.49
C GLY A 68 2.64 -4.67 5.46
N ALA A 69 1.83 -4.55 4.41
CA ALA A 69 0.84 -3.48 4.22
C ALA A 69 -0.54 -3.80 4.84
N GLY A 70 -0.68 -4.97 5.48
CA GLY A 70 -1.95 -5.42 6.02
C GLY A 70 -2.80 -6.21 5.01
N ASN A 71 -4.06 -6.44 5.37
CA ASN A 71 -5.00 -7.15 4.51
C ASN A 71 -5.79 -6.17 3.62
N ASP A 72 -6.28 -6.69 2.50
CA ASP A 72 -7.20 -5.95 1.62
C ASP A 72 -8.45 -5.49 2.39
N VAL A 73 -8.88 -4.26 2.11
CA VAL A 73 -10.00 -3.61 2.81
C VAL A 73 -10.98 -2.99 1.82
N SER A 74 -12.20 -2.72 2.32
CA SER A 74 -13.25 -2.09 1.52
C SER A 74 -13.94 -0.99 2.32
N TYR A 75 -14.13 0.17 1.69
CA TYR A 75 -14.81 1.33 2.26
C TYR A 75 -15.90 1.85 1.32
N CYS A 76 -16.87 2.60 1.86
CA CYS A 76 -17.71 3.45 1.03
C CYS A 76 -16.95 4.76 0.70
N VAL A 77 -17.30 5.40 -0.40
CA VAL A 77 -16.67 6.66 -0.82
C VAL A 77 -16.82 7.78 0.22
N ASP A 78 -17.89 7.74 1.02
CA ASP A 78 -18.18 8.70 2.09
C ASP A 78 -17.76 8.24 3.50
N ALA A 79 -16.94 7.19 3.60
CA ALA A 79 -16.54 6.62 4.90
C ALA A 79 -15.64 7.53 5.75
N GLY A 80 -15.21 8.70 5.21
CA GLY A 80 -14.26 9.60 5.86
C GLY A 80 -12.84 9.03 5.92
N LEU A 81 -11.96 9.73 6.61
CA LEU A 81 -10.55 9.38 6.68
C LEU A 81 -10.33 8.04 7.38
N GLN A 82 -9.51 7.19 6.77
CA GLN A 82 -9.10 5.89 7.29
C GLN A 82 -7.61 5.89 7.61
N THR A 83 -7.20 5.11 8.61
CA THR A 83 -5.77 4.99 8.96
C THR A 83 -5.27 3.61 8.56
N MET A 84 -4.29 3.58 7.65
CA MET A 84 -3.59 2.38 7.23
C MET A 84 -2.49 2.03 8.25
N VAL A 85 -2.30 0.74 8.52
CA VAL A 85 -1.29 0.27 9.48
C VAL A 85 -0.35 -0.70 8.79
N GLY A 86 0.93 -0.31 8.68
CA GLY A 86 2.00 -1.14 8.11
C GLY A 86 2.95 -1.69 9.17
N SER A 87 3.66 -2.72 8.83
CA SER A 87 4.67 -3.37 9.68
C SER A 87 5.96 -3.58 8.89
N PRO A 88 7.14 -3.24 9.46
CA PRO A 88 7.40 -2.52 10.72
C PRO A 88 6.81 -1.09 10.70
N SER A 89 6.60 -0.48 11.87
CA SER A 89 6.14 0.91 11.95
C SER A 89 7.22 1.90 11.49
N GLY A 90 6.81 3.07 11.00
CA GLY A 90 7.73 4.14 10.59
C GLY A 90 8.08 4.15 9.09
N GLY A 91 7.44 3.31 8.29
CA GLY A 91 7.52 3.38 6.84
C GLY A 91 6.61 4.46 6.23
N THR A 92 6.50 4.46 4.93
CA THR A 92 5.77 5.48 4.16
C THR A 92 4.73 4.82 3.25
N TRP A 93 3.52 5.37 3.26
CA TRP A 93 2.41 4.97 2.41
C TRP A 93 2.35 5.83 1.15
N THR A 94 2.09 5.21 0.01
CA THR A 94 1.88 5.88 -1.28
C THR A 94 0.74 5.22 -2.06
N GLY A 95 0.08 6.01 -2.88
CA GLY A 95 -1.04 5.56 -3.72
C GLY A 95 -2.14 6.60 -3.81
N LEU A 96 -3.07 6.41 -4.75
CA LEU A 96 -4.22 7.30 -4.89
C LEU A 96 -5.11 7.20 -3.66
N GLY A 97 -5.49 8.36 -3.09
CA GLY A 97 -6.25 8.45 -1.85
C GLY A 97 -5.38 8.60 -0.58
N ILE A 98 -4.06 8.37 -0.65
CA ILE A 98 -3.17 8.68 0.47
C ILE A 98 -2.97 10.20 0.55
N THR A 99 -3.47 10.81 1.63
CA THR A 99 -3.36 12.24 1.90
C THR A 99 -2.22 12.58 2.87
N ASN A 100 -1.78 11.60 3.65
CA ASN A 100 -0.60 11.70 4.49
C ASN A 100 0.14 10.35 4.54
N GLY A 101 1.27 10.26 3.83
CA GLY A 101 2.03 9.02 3.69
C GLY A 101 2.72 8.55 4.98
N SER A 102 3.21 9.47 5.82
CA SER A 102 3.90 9.10 7.07
C SER A 102 2.94 8.63 8.17
N SER A 103 1.71 9.10 8.18
CA SER A 103 0.68 8.64 9.12
C SER A 103 -0.26 7.60 8.54
N GLY A 104 -0.13 7.27 7.24
CA GLY A 104 -0.99 6.30 6.57
C GLY A 104 -2.45 6.75 6.44
N ILE A 105 -2.71 8.05 6.27
CA ILE A 105 -4.09 8.54 6.13
C ILE A 105 -4.56 8.36 4.69
N PHE A 106 -5.60 7.55 4.54
CA PHE A 106 -6.30 7.29 3.29
C PHE A 106 -7.67 7.97 3.31
N ASP A 107 -8.00 8.67 2.23
CA ASP A 107 -9.29 9.33 2.03
C ASP A 107 -10.03 8.66 0.86
N PRO A 108 -11.13 7.93 1.14
CA PRO A 108 -11.92 7.27 0.10
C PRO A 108 -12.56 8.24 -0.90
N ASP A 109 -12.91 9.46 -0.48
CA ASP A 109 -13.50 10.48 -1.38
C ASP A 109 -12.46 10.99 -2.39
N VAL A 110 -11.22 11.21 -1.94
CA VAL A 110 -10.09 11.57 -2.81
C VAL A 110 -9.71 10.43 -3.76
N ALA A 111 -9.77 9.19 -3.28
CA ALA A 111 -9.50 8.01 -4.11
C ALA A 111 -10.56 7.82 -5.20
N GLY A 112 -11.83 8.09 -4.87
CA GLY A 112 -12.99 7.81 -5.73
C GLY A 112 -13.34 6.32 -5.76
N ALA A 113 -14.52 6.01 -6.29
CA ALA A 113 -14.98 4.61 -6.40
C ALA A 113 -14.10 3.80 -7.35
N GLY A 114 -13.65 2.61 -6.90
CA GLY A 114 -12.75 1.72 -7.64
C GLY A 114 -11.87 0.86 -6.75
N ILE A 115 -10.93 0.15 -7.36
CA ILE A 115 -9.91 -0.63 -6.66
C ILE A 115 -8.58 0.12 -6.77
N HIS A 116 -7.97 0.41 -5.64
CA HIS A 116 -6.74 1.18 -5.53
C HIS A 116 -5.63 0.32 -4.92
N THR A 117 -4.47 0.28 -5.57
CA THR A 117 -3.27 -0.33 -5.02
C THR A 117 -2.53 0.70 -4.18
N ILE A 118 -2.39 0.41 -2.90
CA ILE A 118 -1.66 1.24 -1.94
C ILE A 118 -0.38 0.50 -1.56
N VAL A 119 0.74 1.22 -1.56
CA VAL A 119 2.07 0.67 -1.27
C VAL A 119 2.54 1.17 0.08
N TYR A 120 3.08 0.26 0.88
CA TYR A 120 3.81 0.57 2.10
C TYR A 120 5.29 0.24 1.91
N SER A 121 6.18 1.23 2.02
CA SER A 121 7.63 1.08 1.92
C SER A 121 8.28 1.32 3.28
N TYR A 122 9.28 0.51 3.60
CA TYR A 122 10.04 0.64 4.85
C TYR A 122 11.54 0.48 4.58
N VAL A 123 12.34 1.36 5.21
CA VAL A 123 13.80 1.31 5.18
C VAL A 123 14.30 0.96 6.58
N ASP A 124 15.12 -0.07 6.69
CA ASP A 124 15.68 -0.52 7.96
C ASP A 124 16.91 0.28 8.41
N GLY A 125 17.47 -0.07 9.57
CA GLY A 125 18.68 0.57 10.13
C GLY A 125 19.96 0.32 9.30
N ASN A 126 19.97 -0.60 8.36
CA ASN A 126 21.07 -0.88 7.43
C ASN A 126 20.89 -0.16 6.09
N SER A 127 19.86 0.67 5.94
CA SER A 127 19.45 1.33 4.71
C SER A 127 18.96 0.36 3.62
N CYS A 128 18.45 -0.82 4.02
CA CYS A 128 17.79 -1.75 3.12
C CYS A 128 16.30 -1.42 3.05
N GLU A 129 15.78 -1.24 1.83
CA GLU A 129 14.39 -0.91 1.56
C GLU A 129 13.63 -2.14 1.06
N ASN A 130 12.40 -2.29 1.54
CA ASN A 130 11.44 -3.23 0.98
C ASN A 130 10.03 -2.64 1.05
N SER A 131 9.10 -3.21 0.29
CA SER A 131 7.72 -2.74 0.24
C SER A 131 6.73 -3.89 0.09
N ASP A 132 5.49 -3.61 0.50
CA ASP A 132 4.35 -4.49 0.30
C ASP A 132 3.14 -3.67 -0.16
N THR A 133 2.14 -4.34 -0.72
CA THR A 133 0.95 -3.71 -1.30
C THR A 133 -0.32 -4.24 -0.68
N VAL A 134 -1.32 -3.35 -0.54
CA VAL A 134 -2.68 -3.68 -0.14
C VAL A 134 -3.67 -3.13 -1.15
N LEU A 135 -4.74 -3.87 -1.44
CA LEU A 135 -5.83 -3.42 -2.27
C LEU A 135 -6.92 -2.77 -1.40
N VAL A 136 -7.26 -1.54 -1.73
CA VAL A 136 -8.38 -0.80 -1.13
C VAL A 136 -9.49 -0.69 -2.15
N THR A 137 -10.64 -1.32 -1.87
CA THR A 137 -11.84 -1.19 -2.69
C THR A 137 -12.70 -0.07 -2.15
N VAL A 138 -12.93 0.97 -2.94
CA VAL A 138 -13.85 2.06 -2.62
C VAL A 138 -15.15 1.85 -3.38
N ASN A 139 -16.25 1.65 -2.63
CA ASN A 139 -17.57 1.47 -3.18
C ASN A 139 -18.27 2.83 -3.33
N GLY A 140 -18.83 3.09 -4.51
CA GLY A 140 -19.70 4.24 -4.74
C GLY A 140 -21.02 4.14 -3.96
N LEU A 141 -21.63 5.29 -3.66
CA LEU A 141 -22.96 5.32 -3.07
C LEU A 141 -24.01 4.84 -4.07
N PRO A 142 -25.05 4.11 -3.61
CA PRO A 142 -26.15 3.75 -4.46
C PRO A 142 -26.93 5.00 -4.90
N TYR A 143 -27.32 5.05 -6.16
CA TYR A 143 -28.28 6.06 -6.62
C TYR A 143 -29.67 5.72 -6.08
N VAL A 144 -30.28 6.66 -5.35
CA VAL A 144 -31.60 6.49 -4.76
C VAL A 144 -32.58 7.44 -5.46
N ASP A 145 -33.70 6.89 -5.92
CA ASP A 145 -34.78 7.64 -6.56
C ASP A 145 -36.11 7.30 -5.86
N ALA A 146 -36.78 8.30 -5.36
CA ALA A 146 -38.10 8.17 -4.71
C ALA A 146 -39.28 8.18 -5.71
N GLY A 147 -38.99 8.30 -7.01
CA GLY A 147 -40.03 8.42 -8.05
C GLY A 147 -40.53 9.84 -8.24
N LEU A 148 -41.61 9.97 -9.04
CA LEU A 148 -42.18 11.26 -9.40
C LEU A 148 -43.09 11.81 -8.28
N ASP A 149 -43.08 13.13 -8.12
CA ASP A 149 -44.04 13.84 -7.26
C ASP A 149 -45.48 13.50 -7.68
N THR A 150 -46.33 13.18 -6.71
CA THR A 150 -47.70 12.73 -6.94
C THR A 150 -48.69 13.59 -6.17
N ASN A 151 -49.75 14.05 -6.86
CA ASN A 151 -50.86 14.76 -6.24
C ASN A 151 -52.00 13.80 -5.95
N LEU A 152 -52.46 13.76 -4.71
CA LEU A 152 -53.57 12.90 -4.29
C LEU A 152 -54.74 13.71 -3.82
N CYS A 153 -55.97 13.26 -4.14
CA CYS A 153 -57.15 13.82 -3.48
C CYS A 153 -57.23 13.33 -2.05
N ASN A 154 -57.81 14.16 -1.16
CA ASN A 154 -58.06 13.76 0.24
C ASN A 154 -59.17 12.74 0.35
N GLN A 155 -58.86 11.51 -0.04
CA GLN A 155 -59.73 10.33 0.06
C GLN A 155 -58.95 9.27 0.88
N PRO A 156 -59.63 8.44 1.68
CA PRO A 156 -58.94 7.43 2.49
C PRO A 156 -58.48 6.22 1.64
N ILE A 157 -57.92 6.49 0.48
CA ILE A 157 -57.39 5.48 -0.47
C ILE A 157 -55.89 5.51 -0.32
N SER A 158 -55.35 4.40 0.17
CA SER A 158 -53.89 4.26 0.29
C SER A 158 -53.23 4.12 -1.09
N VAL A 159 -52.07 4.76 -1.24
CA VAL A 159 -51.21 4.68 -2.42
C VAL A 159 -49.88 4.07 -2.02
N THR A 160 -49.39 3.16 -2.85
CA THR A 160 -48.06 2.59 -2.67
C THR A 160 -47.06 3.39 -3.52
N LEU A 161 -46.09 4.03 -2.85
CA LEU A 161 -44.98 4.68 -3.51
C LEU A 161 -43.92 3.63 -3.90
N SER A 162 -43.26 3.84 -4.99
CA SER A 162 -42.19 2.96 -5.47
C SER A 162 -40.90 3.75 -5.65
N GLY A 163 -39.85 3.30 -4.99
CA GLY A 163 -38.51 3.87 -5.13
C GLY A 163 -37.49 2.89 -5.70
N SER A 164 -36.38 3.39 -6.11
CA SER A 164 -35.25 2.61 -6.61
C SER A 164 -33.99 2.95 -5.80
N PRO A 165 -33.15 1.98 -5.38
CA PRO A 165 -33.34 0.53 -5.52
C PRO A 165 -34.50 -0.02 -4.71
N ALA A 166 -35.01 -1.21 -5.10
CA ALA A 166 -36.02 -1.91 -4.33
C ALA A 166 -35.53 -2.24 -2.90
N ASN A 167 -36.46 -2.38 -1.96
CA ASN A 167 -36.20 -2.65 -0.53
C ASN A 167 -35.60 -1.47 0.26
N GLY A 168 -35.65 -0.25 -0.25
CA GLY A 168 -35.47 0.95 0.55
C GLY A 168 -36.59 1.11 1.58
N ILE A 169 -36.35 1.91 2.60
CA ILE A 169 -37.36 2.26 3.63
C ILE A 169 -37.85 3.68 3.42
N TRP A 170 -39.16 3.84 3.57
CA TRP A 170 -39.82 5.13 3.51
C TRP A 170 -39.96 5.73 4.90
N ILE A 171 -39.72 7.02 5.04
CA ILE A 171 -39.85 7.76 6.30
C ILE A 171 -40.63 9.03 6.02
N GLY A 172 -41.68 9.29 6.82
CA GLY A 172 -42.50 10.49 6.71
C GLY A 172 -43.79 10.37 7.45
N SER A 173 -44.57 11.48 7.51
CA SER A 173 -45.89 11.48 8.17
C SER A 173 -46.91 10.74 7.32
N GLY A 174 -47.63 9.80 7.90
CA GLY A 174 -48.71 9.04 7.22
C GLY A 174 -48.23 7.95 6.26
N ILE A 175 -46.90 7.65 6.20
CA ILE A 175 -46.33 6.61 5.39
C ILE A 175 -45.84 5.43 6.23
N THR A 176 -45.97 4.22 5.72
CA THR A 176 -45.37 3.01 6.29
C THR A 176 -43.95 2.83 5.79
N LEU A 177 -43.12 2.06 6.49
CA LEU A 177 -41.77 1.72 6.05
C LEU A 177 -41.74 1.05 4.66
N GLY A 178 -42.84 0.37 4.27
CA GLY A 178 -42.99 -0.26 2.96
C GLY A 178 -43.54 0.68 1.87
N GLY A 179 -43.62 1.99 2.12
CA GLY A 179 -44.04 2.96 1.11
C GLY A 179 -45.55 3.13 0.94
N VAL A 180 -46.39 2.56 1.84
CA VAL A 180 -47.85 2.76 1.75
C VAL A 180 -48.21 4.06 2.47
N TYR A 181 -48.68 5.04 1.71
CA TYR A 181 -49.16 6.32 2.19
C TYR A 181 -50.68 6.36 2.22
N THR A 182 -51.29 6.83 3.35
CA THR A 182 -52.71 7.03 3.49
C THR A 182 -53.00 8.49 3.78
N PRO A 183 -53.66 9.25 2.90
CA PRO A 183 -54.02 10.64 3.16
C PRO A 183 -54.97 10.74 4.35
N ASN A 184 -54.67 11.65 5.28
CA ASN A 184 -55.49 11.90 6.49
C ASN A 184 -55.81 13.39 6.70
N GLY A 185 -55.65 14.20 5.67
CA GLY A 185 -55.91 15.65 5.74
C GLY A 185 -55.57 16.36 4.44
N VAL A 186 -55.94 17.63 4.32
CA VAL A 186 -55.57 18.50 3.18
C VAL A 186 -54.28 19.23 3.56
N GLY A 187 -53.24 19.07 2.74
CA GLY A 187 -51.98 19.77 2.94
C GLY A 187 -50.89 19.26 1.99
N THR A 188 -49.79 19.96 1.93
CA THR A 188 -48.52 19.53 1.31
C THR A 188 -47.67 18.89 2.38
N THR A 189 -47.15 17.70 2.18
CA THR A 189 -46.20 17.03 3.05
C THR A 189 -44.83 17.07 2.44
#